data_94a4ec9e59c0d3a722bbb0e7694ba1ce
#
_entry.id   94a4ec9e59c0d3a722bbb0e7694ba1ce
#
_cell.length_a   1.000
_cell.length_b   1.000
_cell.length_c   1.000
_cell.angle_alpha   90.00
_cell.angle_beta   90.00
_cell.angle_gamma   90.00
#
_symmetry.space_group_name_H-M   'P 1'
#
loop_
_entity.id
_entity.type
_entity.pdbx_description
1 polymer ?
#
loop_
_entity_poly.entity_id
_entity_poly.type
_entity_poly.pdbx_seq_one_letter_code
_entity_poly.pdbx_strand_id
1 'polypeptide(L)'
;MRKSQNILVSPLNWGLGHATRLIPIIEWCLKNNKNVFVLGNGEAFKLLCQRFPDCKNIYLSAPKMRYGKKTTINFHYVLSAILLAFNVFVERCKVSKIIRTYNIDTIISDNRPGVFSKQVKSIYISHQINVFTRERNNLVSKILTILHKKVIKKYDVCWVPDNSKSELTGRMSENVNNLNLNYIGILSRFQNVENFTAQQDLKTYEIVAIISGPETQRSIFEKIIIEKLLEENRKSLIIRGLPKDSKCVENKDNIDFLNHCSDSEFFHYISNAKIIICRSGYSSIMDMLVFNKNVKIIPTPGQPEQEYLAKRLNNKYNFISLQQEDLKNICLSQIDFQTKQSFENDKNKLNEFLNLHL
;
A
#
# COMPACT_ATOMS: atom_id res chain seq x y z
N MET A 1 -23.79 17.23 -24.04
CA MET A 1 -22.55 16.90 -23.31
C MET A 1 -22.88 16.14 -22.05
N ARG A 2 -22.32 14.95 -21.79
CA ARG A 2 -22.49 14.29 -20.50
C ARG A 2 -21.79 15.13 -19.45
N LYS A 3 -22.48 15.46 -18.36
CA LYS A 3 -21.92 16.19 -17.22
C LYS A 3 -20.70 15.42 -16.69
N SER A 4 -19.56 16.10 -16.49
CA SER A 4 -18.38 15.46 -15.92
C SER A 4 -18.72 14.92 -14.53
N GLN A 5 -18.33 13.66 -14.27
CA GLN A 5 -18.60 12.98 -12.99
C GLN A 5 -17.62 13.45 -11.92
N ASN A 6 -18.13 13.75 -10.73
CA ASN A 6 -17.35 14.18 -9.58
C ASN A 6 -17.03 12.99 -8.67
N ILE A 7 -15.76 12.62 -8.56
CA ILE A 7 -15.29 11.46 -7.82
C ILE A 7 -14.50 11.89 -6.58
N LEU A 8 -14.95 11.45 -5.41
CA LEU A 8 -14.26 11.67 -4.14
C LEU A 8 -13.39 10.47 -3.81
N VAL A 9 -12.08 10.66 -3.69
CA VAL A 9 -11.13 9.61 -3.29
C VAL A 9 -10.59 9.88 -1.89
N SER A 10 -10.48 8.84 -1.05
CA SER A 10 -10.06 9.02 0.34
C SER A 10 -9.18 7.86 0.82
N PRO A 11 -7.86 8.09 1.00
CA PRO A 11 -6.97 7.08 1.59
C PRO A 11 -7.10 7.03 3.10
N LEU A 12 -6.87 5.85 3.68
CA LEU A 12 -6.58 5.70 5.10
C LEU A 12 -5.18 6.28 5.40
N ASN A 13 -5.06 7.06 6.46
CA ASN A 13 -3.78 7.62 6.89
C ASN A 13 -2.95 6.62 7.73
N TRP A 14 -2.66 5.46 7.16
CA TRP A 14 -1.84 4.38 7.73
C TRP A 14 -0.66 4.05 6.82
N GLY A 15 0.30 4.98 6.75
CA GLY A 15 1.43 4.89 5.84
C GLY A 15 1.06 5.33 4.40
N LEU A 16 2.09 5.37 3.54
CA LEU A 16 1.97 5.89 2.18
C LEU A 16 1.30 4.89 1.22
N GLY A 17 1.25 3.60 1.56
CA GLY A 17 0.73 2.54 0.70
C GLY A 17 -0.74 2.73 0.29
N HIS A 18 -1.57 3.35 1.15
CA HIS A 18 -2.96 3.66 0.81
C HIS A 18 -3.06 4.80 -0.22
N ALA A 19 -2.13 5.75 -0.18
CA ALA A 19 -2.07 6.80 -1.18
C ALA A 19 -1.54 6.26 -2.51
N THR A 20 -0.44 5.51 -2.49
CA THR A 20 0.21 5.03 -3.73
C THR A 20 -0.70 4.15 -4.57
N ARG A 21 -1.53 3.31 -3.97
CA ARG A 21 -2.47 2.47 -4.70
C ARG A 21 -3.71 3.20 -5.24
N LEU A 22 -4.00 4.42 -4.78
CA LEU A 22 -5.03 5.27 -5.40
C LEU A 22 -4.52 6.03 -6.62
N ILE A 23 -3.21 6.17 -6.79
CA ILE A 23 -2.60 6.89 -7.92
C ILE A 23 -3.13 6.40 -9.27
N PRO A 24 -3.08 5.09 -9.62
CA PRO A 24 -3.55 4.63 -10.92
C PRO A 24 -5.04 4.89 -11.15
N ILE A 25 -5.86 4.88 -10.10
CA ILE A 25 -7.30 5.20 -10.20
C ILE A 25 -7.50 6.70 -10.47
N ILE A 26 -6.76 7.56 -9.77
CA ILE A 26 -6.83 9.01 -9.96
C ILE A 26 -6.35 9.38 -11.38
N GLU A 27 -5.21 8.83 -11.82
CA GLU A 27 -4.67 9.05 -13.16
C GLU A 27 -5.68 8.65 -14.25
N TRP A 28 -6.32 7.48 -14.08
CA TRP A 28 -7.37 7.04 -14.99
C TRP A 28 -8.57 8.03 -14.98
N CYS A 29 -9.04 8.47 -13.82
CA CYS A 29 -10.13 9.42 -13.70
C CYS A 29 -9.82 10.73 -14.44
N LEU A 30 -8.63 11.29 -14.23
CA LEU A 30 -8.20 12.52 -14.87
C LEU A 30 -8.08 12.37 -16.39
N LYS A 31 -7.50 11.26 -16.87
CA LYS A 31 -7.39 10.93 -18.30
C LYS A 31 -8.77 10.82 -18.97
N ASN A 32 -9.80 10.42 -18.21
CA ASN A 32 -11.18 10.28 -18.71
C ASN A 32 -12.07 11.48 -18.36
N ASN A 33 -11.48 12.66 -18.17
CA ASN A 33 -12.18 13.93 -17.93
C ASN A 33 -13.16 13.89 -16.73
N LYS A 34 -12.82 13.11 -15.67
CA LYS A 34 -13.55 13.12 -14.41
C LYS A 34 -12.97 14.20 -13.48
N ASN A 35 -13.81 14.84 -12.67
CA ASN A 35 -13.35 15.72 -11.62
C ASN A 35 -13.00 14.94 -10.38
N VAL A 36 -11.76 15.03 -9.93
CA VAL A 36 -11.30 14.30 -8.74
C VAL A 36 -11.15 15.21 -7.54
N PHE A 37 -11.73 14.77 -6.43
CA PHE A 37 -11.64 15.41 -5.12
C PHE A 37 -10.87 14.48 -4.17
N VAL A 38 -9.79 14.97 -3.58
CA VAL A 38 -8.99 14.20 -2.64
C VAL A 38 -9.40 14.56 -1.22
N LEU A 39 -9.91 13.60 -0.45
CA LEU A 39 -10.36 13.79 0.92
C LEU A 39 -9.43 13.07 1.89
N GLY A 40 -8.83 13.79 2.83
CA GLY A 40 -7.96 13.11 3.78
C GLY A 40 -7.25 14.01 4.76
N ASN A 41 -6.25 13.42 5.41
CA ASN A 41 -5.31 14.06 6.32
C ASN A 41 -3.99 13.29 6.38
N GLY A 42 -2.98 13.91 6.98
CA GLY A 42 -1.67 13.27 7.22
C GLY A 42 -0.85 13.03 5.95
N GLU A 43 0.11 12.10 6.02
CA GLU A 43 1.12 11.93 4.97
C GLU A 43 0.56 11.32 3.68
N ALA A 44 -0.39 10.39 3.78
CA ALA A 44 -1.06 9.83 2.61
C ALA A 44 -1.83 10.90 1.81
N PHE A 45 -2.51 11.81 2.51
CA PHE A 45 -3.20 12.93 1.89
C PHE A 45 -2.23 13.91 1.24
N LYS A 46 -1.15 14.29 1.96
CA LYS A 46 -0.12 15.20 1.43
C LYS A 46 0.53 14.68 0.16
N LEU A 47 0.84 13.37 0.12
CA LEU A 47 1.41 12.74 -1.06
C LEU A 47 0.48 12.89 -2.27
N LEU A 48 -0.82 12.63 -2.11
CA LEU A 48 -1.77 12.78 -3.21
C LEU A 48 -1.95 14.25 -3.63
N CYS A 49 -1.96 15.19 -2.68
CA CYS A 49 -2.03 16.63 -2.99
C CYS A 49 -0.81 17.11 -3.78
N GLN A 50 0.38 16.64 -3.43
CA GLN A 50 1.61 16.96 -4.14
C GLN A 50 1.66 16.34 -5.54
N ARG A 51 1.17 15.09 -5.67
CA ARG A 51 1.14 14.37 -6.95
C ARG A 51 0.10 14.94 -7.92
N PHE A 52 -1.04 15.41 -7.39
CA PHE A 52 -2.19 15.89 -8.16
C PHE A 52 -2.60 17.30 -7.69
N PRO A 53 -1.78 18.33 -7.96
CA PRO A 53 -2.02 19.68 -7.47
C PRO A 53 -3.31 20.31 -8.04
N ASP A 54 -3.75 19.89 -9.23
CA ASP A 54 -4.95 20.37 -9.89
C ASP A 54 -6.24 19.74 -9.35
N CYS A 55 -6.12 18.65 -8.56
CA CYS A 55 -7.27 18.06 -7.88
C CYS A 55 -7.72 18.93 -6.71
N LYS A 56 -9.04 19.00 -6.48
CA LYS A 56 -9.56 19.70 -5.32
C LYS A 56 -9.28 18.95 -4.03
N ASN A 57 -8.49 19.53 -3.15
CA ASN A 57 -8.06 18.95 -1.90
C ASN A 57 -9.00 19.37 -0.75
N ILE A 58 -9.56 18.37 -0.04
CA ILE A 58 -10.48 18.58 1.09
C ILE A 58 -9.86 17.97 2.34
N TYR A 59 -9.51 18.83 3.30
CA TYR A 59 -8.97 18.36 4.57
C TYR A 59 -10.08 17.81 5.47
N LEU A 60 -9.92 16.57 5.92
CA LEU A 60 -10.81 15.92 6.88
C LEU A 60 -9.97 15.34 8.02
N SER A 61 -10.02 16.01 9.18
CA SER A 61 -9.36 15.55 10.39
C SER A 61 -9.88 14.16 10.79
N ALA A 62 -8.97 13.22 10.96
CA ALA A 62 -9.23 11.92 11.58
C ALA A 62 -8.23 11.72 12.74
N PRO A 63 -8.62 11.03 13.79
CA PRO A 63 -7.73 10.79 14.91
C PRO A 63 -6.53 9.96 14.49
N LYS A 64 -5.38 10.30 15.05
CA LYS A 64 -4.16 9.51 14.89
C LYS A 64 -4.30 8.22 15.69
N MET A 65 -4.29 7.07 15.03
CA MET A 65 -4.12 5.79 15.73
C MET A 65 -2.68 5.69 16.22
N ARG A 66 -2.51 5.49 17.52
CA ARG A 66 -1.20 5.24 18.13
C ARG A 66 -1.05 3.74 18.37
N TYR A 67 0.00 3.15 17.82
CA TYR A 67 0.40 1.80 18.20
C TYR A 67 0.99 1.83 19.62
N GLY A 68 0.37 1.11 20.57
CA GLY A 68 0.89 0.96 21.91
C GLY A 68 2.18 0.14 21.93
N LYS A 69 3.17 0.58 22.69
CA LYS A 69 4.49 -0.08 22.78
C LYS A 69 4.47 -1.42 23.54
N LYS A 70 3.50 -1.68 24.39
CA LYS A 70 3.27 -2.96 25.11
C LYS A 70 1.80 -3.03 25.54
N THR A 71 1.17 -4.16 25.35
CA THR A 71 -0.27 -4.33 25.57
C THR A 71 -0.57 -5.32 26.69
N THR A 72 -1.14 -4.79 27.74
CA THR A 72 -2.13 -5.53 28.53
C THR A 72 -3.48 -5.35 27.84
N ILE A 73 -4.11 -6.48 27.51
CA ILE A 73 -5.06 -6.64 26.37
C ILE A 73 -6.44 -5.99 26.57
N ASN A 74 -6.93 -5.62 27.74
CA ASN A 74 -8.38 -5.57 27.96
C ASN A 74 -9.07 -4.21 27.87
N PHE A 75 -8.53 -3.12 28.33
CA PHE A 75 -9.26 -1.85 28.39
C PHE A 75 -8.98 -0.91 27.21
N HIS A 76 -7.74 -0.86 26.78
CA HIS A 76 -7.31 0.04 25.66
C HIS A 76 -7.93 -0.33 24.30
N TYR A 77 -8.17 -1.62 24.04
CA TYR A 77 -8.79 -2.05 22.78
C TYR A 77 -10.28 -1.69 22.72
N VAL A 78 -11.00 -1.83 23.84
CA VAL A 78 -12.42 -1.46 23.91
C VAL A 78 -12.58 0.06 23.74
N LEU A 79 -11.77 0.84 24.44
CA LEU A 79 -11.79 2.30 24.31
C LEU A 79 -11.40 2.75 22.90
N SER A 80 -10.39 2.12 22.29
CA SER A 80 -9.98 2.40 20.91
C SER A 80 -11.08 2.05 19.91
N ALA A 81 -11.82 0.97 20.12
CA ALA A 81 -12.94 0.58 19.26
C ALA A 81 -14.11 1.57 19.36
N ILE A 82 -14.42 2.05 20.58
CA ILE A 82 -15.46 3.07 20.79
C ILE A 82 -15.06 4.38 20.13
N LEU A 83 -13.82 4.82 20.31
CA LEU A 83 -13.28 6.02 19.66
C LEU A 83 -13.30 5.90 18.13
N LEU A 84 -12.96 4.72 17.60
CA LEU A 84 -13.02 4.44 16.17
C LEU A 84 -14.47 4.54 15.65
N ALA A 85 -15.43 3.94 16.37
CA ALA A 85 -16.85 4.00 15.99
C ALA A 85 -17.38 5.44 16.01
N PHE A 86 -17.05 6.22 17.03
CA PHE A 86 -17.40 7.64 17.12
C PHE A 86 -16.79 8.44 15.95
N ASN A 87 -15.54 8.20 15.63
CA ASN A 87 -14.87 8.87 14.52
C ASN A 87 -15.50 8.53 13.17
N VAL A 88 -15.86 7.27 12.94
CA VAL A 88 -16.62 6.84 11.74
C VAL A 88 -17.94 7.61 11.63
N PHE A 89 -18.64 7.82 12.73
CA PHE A 89 -19.88 8.58 12.74
C PHE A 89 -19.65 10.06 12.40
N VAL A 90 -18.66 10.71 13.03
CA VAL A 90 -18.30 12.11 12.76
C VAL A 90 -17.86 12.31 11.31
N GLU A 91 -17.02 11.41 10.78
CA GLU A 91 -16.61 11.43 9.37
C GLU A 91 -17.82 11.36 8.44
N ARG A 92 -18.77 10.45 8.72
CA ARG A 92 -19.97 10.29 7.90
C ARG A 92 -20.82 11.57 7.84
N CYS A 93 -21.00 12.27 8.97
CA CYS A 93 -21.73 13.55 8.99
C CYS A 93 -21.06 14.60 8.10
N LYS A 94 -19.73 14.69 8.19
CA LYS A 94 -18.93 15.62 7.36
C LYS A 94 -18.98 15.24 5.88
N VAL A 95 -18.88 13.96 5.55
CA VAL A 95 -18.96 13.45 4.18
C VAL A 95 -20.29 13.80 3.53
N SER A 96 -21.40 13.68 4.26
CA SER A 96 -22.73 14.08 3.73
C SER A 96 -22.80 15.55 3.34
N LYS A 97 -22.14 16.44 4.09
CA LYS A 97 -22.03 17.87 3.73
C LYS A 97 -21.14 18.07 2.49
N ILE A 98 -20.00 17.36 2.41
CA ILE A 98 -19.06 17.42 1.28
C ILE A 98 -19.75 17.00 -0.02
N ILE A 99 -20.52 15.90 0.00
CA ILE A 99 -21.27 15.40 -1.15
C ILE A 99 -22.17 16.48 -1.73
N ARG A 100 -22.94 17.16 -0.87
CA ARG A 100 -23.86 18.24 -1.31
C ARG A 100 -23.11 19.47 -1.80
N THR A 101 -22.04 19.88 -1.09
CA THR A 101 -21.27 21.09 -1.43
C THR A 101 -20.55 20.97 -2.77
N TYR A 102 -20.05 19.78 -3.10
CA TYR A 102 -19.24 19.53 -4.30
C TYR A 102 -19.95 18.68 -5.35
N ASN A 103 -21.24 18.38 -5.17
CA ASN A 103 -22.03 17.53 -6.08
C ASN A 103 -21.30 16.21 -6.42
N ILE A 104 -20.80 15.51 -5.39
CA ILE A 104 -20.08 14.25 -5.56
C ILE A 104 -21.04 13.17 -6.08
N ASP A 105 -20.64 12.45 -7.12
CA ASP A 105 -21.40 11.37 -7.74
C ASP A 105 -20.93 9.97 -7.25
N THR A 106 -19.64 9.83 -6.97
CA THR A 106 -19.03 8.56 -6.55
C THR A 106 -17.99 8.78 -5.47
N ILE A 107 -17.96 7.90 -4.48
CA ILE A 107 -16.95 7.83 -3.43
C ILE A 107 -16.09 6.59 -3.63
N ILE A 108 -14.76 6.75 -3.57
CA ILE A 108 -13.79 5.66 -3.52
C ILE A 108 -13.01 5.80 -2.22
N SER A 109 -13.29 4.91 -1.27
CA SER A 109 -12.72 4.92 0.07
C SER A 109 -11.71 3.79 0.23
N ASP A 110 -10.44 4.11 0.34
CA ASP A 110 -9.42 3.11 0.56
C ASP A 110 -9.23 2.86 2.07
N ASN A 111 -9.84 1.80 2.52
CA ASN A 111 -9.79 1.29 3.90
C ASN A 111 -10.18 2.33 4.98
N ARG A 112 -10.98 3.36 4.60
CA ARG A 112 -11.43 4.44 5.47
C ARG A 112 -12.94 4.31 5.74
N PRO A 113 -13.34 3.64 6.84
CA PRO A 113 -14.71 3.13 7.04
C PRO A 113 -15.78 4.20 7.25
N GLY A 114 -15.40 5.45 7.54
CA GLY A 114 -16.33 6.58 7.73
C GLY A 114 -16.71 7.31 6.44
N VAL A 115 -16.00 7.05 5.33
CA VAL A 115 -16.17 7.79 4.08
C VAL A 115 -17.06 7.00 3.12
N PHE A 116 -18.37 7.07 3.34
CA PHE A 116 -19.40 6.48 2.47
C PHE A 116 -20.73 7.23 2.59
N SER A 117 -21.64 7.05 1.63
CA SER A 117 -23.00 7.57 1.68
C SER A 117 -23.95 6.66 0.90
N LYS A 118 -25.21 6.57 1.35
CA LYS A 118 -26.28 5.90 0.61
C LYS A 118 -26.90 6.79 -0.51
N GLN A 119 -26.50 8.05 -0.60
CA GLN A 119 -27.00 8.99 -1.61
C GLN A 119 -26.23 8.90 -2.92
N VAL A 120 -25.01 8.37 -2.90
CA VAL A 120 -24.13 8.28 -4.05
C VAL A 120 -23.42 6.92 -4.05
N LYS A 121 -22.96 6.47 -5.22
CA LYS A 121 -22.20 5.24 -5.34
C LYS A 121 -20.97 5.27 -4.42
N SER A 122 -20.86 4.31 -3.52
CA SER A 122 -19.78 4.21 -2.54
C SER A 122 -19.01 2.93 -2.72
N ILE A 123 -17.74 3.04 -3.05
CA ILE A 123 -16.80 1.96 -3.32
C ILE A 123 -15.80 1.86 -2.18
N TYR A 124 -15.60 0.67 -1.65
CA TYR A 124 -14.57 0.41 -0.65
C TYR A 124 -13.41 -0.34 -1.27
N ILE A 125 -12.17 0.06 -0.98
CA ILE A 125 -10.99 -0.70 -1.41
C ILE A 125 -10.39 -1.38 -0.20
N SER A 126 -10.23 -2.70 -0.26
CA SER A 126 -9.50 -3.45 0.77
C SER A 126 -8.96 -4.76 0.22
N HIS A 127 -7.70 -5.06 0.54
CA HIS A 127 -7.07 -6.36 0.28
C HIS A 127 -7.24 -7.33 1.47
N GLN A 128 -7.73 -6.84 2.60
CA GLN A 128 -7.87 -7.62 3.83
C GLN A 128 -9.34 -7.68 4.26
N ILE A 129 -10.09 -8.58 3.66
CA ILE A 129 -11.50 -8.83 4.02
C ILE A 129 -11.58 -9.57 5.35
N ASN A 130 -10.69 -10.53 5.56
CA ASN A 130 -10.52 -11.26 6.80
C ASN A 130 -9.32 -10.69 7.57
N VAL A 131 -9.57 -10.17 8.78
CA VAL A 131 -8.54 -9.52 9.60
C VAL A 131 -7.67 -10.56 10.29
N PHE A 132 -6.37 -10.50 10.07
CA PHE A 132 -5.40 -11.39 10.70
C PHE A 132 -4.83 -10.74 11.96
N THR A 133 -4.75 -11.53 13.03
CA THR A 133 -4.03 -11.20 14.26
C THR A 133 -2.90 -12.21 14.47
N ARG A 134 -2.00 -11.95 15.42
CA ARG A 134 -0.87 -12.83 15.73
C ARG A 134 -1.28 -14.29 15.93
N GLU A 135 -2.40 -14.51 16.57
CA GLU A 135 -2.94 -15.86 16.81
C GLU A 135 -4.03 -16.16 15.78
N ARG A 136 -3.76 -17.09 14.87
CA ARG A 136 -4.59 -17.45 13.71
C ARG A 136 -6.06 -17.82 14.04
N ASN A 137 -6.32 -18.34 15.24
CA ASN A 137 -7.64 -18.80 15.69
C ASN A 137 -8.20 -17.98 16.84
N ASN A 138 -7.69 -16.78 17.05
CA ASN A 138 -8.10 -15.93 18.17
C ASN A 138 -9.53 -15.41 17.94
N LEU A 139 -10.35 -15.45 18.98
CA LEU A 139 -11.68 -14.86 19.04
C LEU A 139 -11.67 -13.38 18.58
N VAL A 140 -10.60 -12.65 18.91
CA VAL A 140 -10.38 -11.26 18.50
C VAL A 140 -10.32 -11.12 16.98
N SER A 141 -9.59 -11.98 16.28
CA SER A 141 -9.53 -11.97 14.80
C SER A 141 -10.90 -12.20 14.18
N LYS A 142 -11.69 -13.13 14.73
CA LYS A 142 -13.05 -13.40 14.27
C LYS A 142 -13.97 -12.20 14.49
N ILE A 143 -13.93 -11.58 15.66
CA ILE A 143 -14.74 -10.39 15.97
C ILE A 143 -14.36 -9.23 15.06
N LEU A 144 -13.06 -8.94 14.89
CA LEU A 144 -12.59 -7.87 14.00
C LEU A 144 -13.00 -8.13 12.55
N THR A 145 -12.94 -9.37 12.08
CA THR A 145 -13.41 -9.76 10.75
C THR A 145 -14.90 -9.52 10.59
N ILE A 146 -15.73 -9.90 11.58
CA ILE A 146 -17.19 -9.66 11.55
C ILE A 146 -17.48 -8.15 11.49
N LEU A 147 -16.80 -7.35 12.31
CA LEU A 147 -16.96 -5.90 12.33
C LEU A 147 -16.53 -5.27 11.00
N HIS A 148 -15.40 -5.71 10.45
CA HIS A 148 -14.93 -5.23 9.15
C HIS A 148 -15.91 -5.60 8.02
N LYS A 149 -16.43 -6.82 8.00
CA LYS A 149 -17.46 -7.23 7.03
C LYS A 149 -18.75 -6.41 7.16
N LYS A 150 -19.16 -6.03 8.38
CA LYS A 150 -20.27 -5.09 8.59
C LYS A 150 -19.97 -3.69 8.02
N VAL A 151 -18.72 -3.25 8.04
CA VAL A 151 -18.31 -2.00 7.39
C VAL A 151 -18.42 -2.15 5.88
N ILE A 152 -17.85 -3.20 5.29
CA ILE A 152 -17.86 -3.45 3.84
C ILE A 152 -19.33 -3.48 3.32
N LYS A 153 -20.25 -4.12 4.01
CA LYS A 153 -21.68 -4.16 3.65
C LYS A 153 -22.39 -2.80 3.61
N LYS A 154 -21.77 -1.72 4.12
CA LYS A 154 -22.34 -0.37 4.00
C LYS A 154 -22.05 0.27 2.65
N TYR A 155 -21.08 -0.24 1.91
CA TYR A 155 -20.70 0.20 0.58
C TYR A 155 -21.46 -0.60 -0.48
N ASP A 156 -21.59 -0.04 -1.67
CA ASP A 156 -22.27 -0.72 -2.77
C ASP A 156 -21.44 -1.88 -3.32
N VAL A 157 -20.11 -1.71 -3.31
CA VAL A 157 -19.16 -2.74 -3.75
C VAL A 157 -17.82 -2.57 -3.02
N CYS A 158 -17.12 -3.68 -2.82
CA CYS A 158 -15.73 -3.66 -2.36
C CYS A 158 -14.80 -4.09 -3.50
N TRP A 159 -13.86 -3.24 -3.85
CA TRP A 159 -12.79 -3.54 -4.79
C TRP A 159 -11.62 -4.19 -4.06
N VAL A 160 -11.27 -5.38 -4.49
CA VAL A 160 -10.15 -6.13 -3.94
C VAL A 160 -8.98 -6.05 -4.91
N PRO A 161 -7.86 -5.40 -4.54
CA PRO A 161 -6.69 -5.33 -5.41
C PRO A 161 -5.92 -6.66 -5.43
N ASP A 162 -6.47 -7.65 -6.07
CA ASP A 162 -5.96 -9.00 -6.31
C ASP A 162 -6.66 -9.58 -7.54
N ASN A 163 -6.25 -10.75 -8.00
CA ASN A 163 -7.00 -11.48 -9.01
C ASN A 163 -8.14 -12.32 -8.37
N SER A 164 -9.08 -12.81 -9.19
CA SER A 164 -10.25 -13.56 -8.73
C SER A 164 -9.91 -14.85 -7.98
N LYS A 165 -8.70 -15.37 -8.14
CA LYS A 165 -8.17 -16.53 -7.42
C LYS A 165 -7.54 -16.18 -6.09
N SER A 166 -7.49 -14.90 -5.73
CA SER A 166 -6.81 -14.37 -4.52
C SER A 166 -5.36 -14.86 -4.40
N GLU A 167 -4.62 -14.83 -5.51
CA GLU A 167 -3.27 -15.41 -5.57
C GLU A 167 -2.28 -14.69 -4.66
N LEU A 168 -2.41 -13.37 -4.51
CA LEU A 168 -1.54 -12.57 -3.63
C LEU A 168 -2.00 -12.68 -2.17
N THR A 169 -3.25 -12.38 -1.91
CA THR A 169 -3.80 -12.23 -0.55
C THR A 169 -4.30 -13.52 0.07
N GLY A 170 -4.66 -14.53 -0.74
CA GLY A 170 -5.20 -15.79 -0.27
C GLY A 170 -6.37 -15.60 0.70
N ARG A 171 -6.26 -16.20 1.90
CA ARG A 171 -7.30 -16.13 2.93
C ARG A 171 -7.65 -14.72 3.40
N MET A 172 -6.78 -13.73 3.16
CA MET A 172 -7.07 -12.34 3.57
C MET A 172 -8.24 -11.75 2.78
N SER A 173 -8.36 -12.07 1.49
CA SER A 173 -9.44 -11.57 0.62
C SER A 173 -10.48 -12.61 0.23
N GLU A 174 -10.36 -13.83 0.74
CA GLU A 174 -11.32 -14.90 0.44
C GLU A 174 -12.75 -14.49 0.83
N ASN A 175 -13.67 -14.63 -0.13
CA ASN A 175 -15.08 -14.26 0.05
C ASN A 175 -15.87 -15.41 0.67
N VAL A 176 -15.92 -15.46 1.99
CA VAL A 176 -16.62 -16.54 2.73
C VAL A 176 -18.12 -16.22 2.99
N ASN A 177 -18.57 -14.95 2.76
CA ASN A 177 -19.89 -14.49 3.24
C ASN A 177 -20.71 -13.71 2.20
N ASN A 178 -20.62 -14.03 0.92
CA ASN A 178 -21.37 -13.39 -0.15
C ASN A 178 -21.38 -11.84 -0.09
N LEU A 179 -20.20 -11.27 0.13
CA LEU A 179 -20.02 -9.83 -0.01
C LEU A 179 -19.97 -9.48 -1.51
N ASN A 180 -20.42 -8.28 -1.86
CA ASN A 180 -20.26 -7.77 -3.21
C ASN A 180 -18.80 -7.35 -3.42
N LEU A 181 -17.95 -8.27 -3.86
CA LEU A 181 -16.53 -8.09 -4.09
C LEU A 181 -16.21 -8.12 -5.59
N ASN A 182 -15.42 -7.15 -6.05
CA ASN A 182 -14.83 -7.15 -7.38
C ASN A 182 -13.31 -7.19 -7.26
N TYR A 183 -12.69 -8.21 -7.87
CA TYR A 183 -11.24 -8.34 -7.92
C TYR A 183 -10.72 -7.56 -9.12
N ILE A 184 -9.95 -6.50 -8.85
CA ILE A 184 -9.59 -5.47 -9.83
C ILE A 184 -8.14 -5.57 -10.35
N GLY A 185 -7.43 -6.65 -10.01
CA GLY A 185 -6.01 -6.78 -10.31
C GLY A 185 -5.15 -6.00 -9.32
N ILE A 186 -3.88 -5.80 -9.65
CA ILE A 186 -2.96 -5.05 -8.80
C ILE A 186 -3.18 -3.54 -8.95
N LEU A 187 -2.96 -2.80 -7.86
CA LEU A 187 -2.95 -1.34 -7.84
C LEU A 187 -1.53 -0.85 -7.55
N SER A 188 -0.77 -0.59 -8.59
CA SER A 188 0.57 -0.03 -8.49
C SER A 188 0.64 1.32 -9.19
N ARG A 189 1.35 2.27 -8.57
CA ARG A 189 1.68 3.55 -9.21
C ARG A 189 2.57 3.41 -10.44
N PHE A 190 3.16 2.23 -10.63
CA PHE A 190 4.01 1.90 -11.78
C PHE A 190 3.29 1.07 -12.85
N GLN A 191 1.97 0.93 -12.77
CA GLN A 191 1.20 0.11 -13.70
C GLN A 191 1.31 0.59 -15.15
N ASN A 192 1.38 1.90 -15.35
CA ASN A 192 1.61 2.53 -16.64
C ASN A 192 3.11 2.78 -16.85
N VAL A 193 3.88 1.70 -17.09
CA VAL A 193 5.35 1.74 -17.26
C VAL A 193 5.78 2.75 -18.36
N GLU A 194 4.94 2.97 -19.35
CA GLU A 194 5.16 3.89 -20.48
C GLU A 194 5.30 5.35 -20.04
N ASN A 195 4.79 5.70 -18.86
CA ASN A 195 4.92 7.05 -18.29
C ASN A 195 6.31 7.33 -17.70
N PHE A 196 7.17 6.31 -17.62
CA PHE A 196 8.49 6.43 -17.01
C PHE A 196 9.57 6.27 -18.08
N THR A 197 10.26 7.35 -18.41
CA THR A 197 11.44 7.32 -19.29
C THR A 197 12.68 6.94 -18.49
N ALA A 198 13.54 6.12 -19.08
CA ALA A 198 14.83 5.81 -18.48
C ALA A 198 15.66 7.11 -18.34
N GLN A 199 16.07 7.42 -17.13
CA GLN A 199 16.94 8.56 -16.85
C GLN A 199 18.40 8.10 -17.04
N GLN A 200 18.99 8.44 -18.19
CA GLN A 200 20.33 7.96 -18.57
C GLN A 200 21.46 8.47 -17.66
N ASP A 201 21.25 9.59 -16.98
CA ASP A 201 22.26 10.23 -16.13
C ASP A 201 22.32 9.72 -14.69
N LEU A 202 21.40 8.81 -14.29
CA LEU A 202 21.39 8.28 -12.94
C LEU A 202 22.29 7.06 -12.79
N LYS A 203 22.95 6.98 -11.62
CA LYS A 203 23.73 5.80 -11.22
C LYS A 203 22.86 4.54 -11.22
N THR A 204 23.47 3.39 -11.49
CA THR A 204 22.86 2.07 -11.35
C THR A 204 23.49 1.31 -10.17
N TYR A 205 22.71 0.43 -9.57
CA TYR A 205 23.10 -0.33 -8.38
C TYR A 205 22.78 -1.81 -8.56
N GLU A 206 23.63 -2.67 -7.99
CA GLU A 206 23.36 -4.10 -8.00
C GLU A 206 22.28 -4.48 -7.00
N ILE A 207 22.31 -3.85 -5.81
CA ILE A 207 21.34 -4.09 -4.76
C ILE A 207 20.63 -2.77 -4.43
N VAL A 208 19.31 -2.79 -4.39
CA VAL A 208 18.49 -1.65 -3.93
C VAL A 208 17.66 -2.08 -2.73
N ALA A 209 17.88 -1.45 -1.59
CA ALA A 209 17.10 -1.68 -0.38
C ALA A 209 16.10 -0.55 -0.14
N ILE A 210 14.82 -0.91 0.02
CA ILE A 210 13.72 0.02 0.29
C ILE A 210 13.33 -0.11 1.75
N ILE A 211 13.67 0.90 2.54
CA ILE A 211 13.37 0.93 3.97
C ILE A 211 11.98 1.52 4.18
N SER A 212 11.12 0.79 4.87
CA SER A 212 9.76 1.21 5.19
C SER A 212 9.30 0.63 6.53
N GLY A 213 8.14 1.08 6.98
CA GLY A 213 7.52 0.61 8.22
C GLY A 213 7.47 1.68 9.31
N PRO A 214 6.82 1.37 10.45
CA PRO A 214 6.73 2.29 11.57
C PRO A 214 8.05 2.38 12.35
N GLU A 215 8.32 3.54 12.93
CA GLU A 215 9.38 3.65 13.94
C GLU A 215 8.96 2.83 15.18
N THR A 216 9.80 2.11 15.83
CA THR A 216 11.27 1.97 15.74
C THR A 216 11.75 0.87 14.77
N GLN A 217 10.82 0.08 14.23
CA GLN A 217 11.12 -1.08 13.35
C GLN A 217 11.79 -0.68 12.05
N ARG A 218 11.47 0.50 11.52
CA ARG A 218 12.13 1.06 10.34
C ARG A 218 13.64 1.27 10.59
N SER A 219 13.99 1.96 11.67
CA SER A 219 15.40 2.24 12.01
C SER A 219 16.19 0.99 12.36
N ILE A 220 15.58 0.00 13.03
CA ILE A 220 16.21 -1.31 13.29
C ILE A 220 16.51 -2.02 11.97
N PHE A 221 15.55 -2.03 11.05
CA PHE A 221 15.74 -2.66 9.76
C PHE A 221 16.83 -1.98 8.93
N GLU A 222 16.84 -0.65 8.87
CA GLU A 222 17.87 0.13 8.19
C GLU A 222 19.25 -0.24 8.70
N LYS A 223 19.45 -0.28 10.02
CA LYS A 223 20.73 -0.64 10.62
C LYS A 223 21.21 -2.04 10.19
N ILE A 224 20.33 -3.05 10.26
CA ILE A 224 20.65 -4.41 9.85
C ILE A 224 21.03 -4.48 8.36
N ILE A 225 20.29 -3.76 7.50
CA ILE A 225 20.57 -3.73 6.07
C ILE A 225 21.90 -3.04 5.78
N ILE A 226 22.24 -1.94 6.46
CA ILE A 226 23.53 -1.27 6.30
C ILE A 226 24.68 -2.24 6.64
N GLU A 227 24.63 -2.86 7.83
CA GLU A 227 25.64 -3.83 8.26
C GLU A 227 25.81 -4.95 7.20
N LYS A 228 24.71 -5.46 6.68
CA LYS A 228 24.70 -6.53 5.67
C LYS A 228 25.26 -6.09 4.31
N LEU A 229 24.91 -4.92 3.81
CA LEU A 229 25.40 -4.44 2.53
C LEU A 229 26.89 -4.07 2.55
N LEU A 230 27.42 -3.66 3.70
CA LEU A 230 28.87 -3.49 3.89
C LEU A 230 29.62 -4.82 3.76
N GLU A 231 29.09 -5.92 4.34
CA GLU A 231 29.66 -7.25 4.21
C GLU A 231 29.61 -7.79 2.77
N GLU A 232 28.52 -7.51 2.03
CA GLU A 232 28.35 -7.94 0.63
C GLU A 232 29.32 -7.25 -0.33
N ASN A 233 29.82 -6.08 0.04
CA ASN A 233 30.75 -5.24 -0.74
C ASN A 233 30.34 -5.03 -2.21
N ARG A 234 29.02 -4.83 -2.45
CA ARG A 234 28.44 -4.58 -3.76
C ARG A 234 27.89 -3.18 -3.84
N LYS A 235 27.93 -2.57 -5.03
CA LYS A 235 27.37 -1.24 -5.26
C LYS A 235 25.87 -1.22 -4.94
N SER A 236 25.51 -0.57 -3.85
CA SER A 236 24.18 -0.64 -3.25
C SER A 236 23.55 0.73 -3.06
N LEU A 237 22.21 0.78 -3.09
CA LEU A 237 21.42 1.96 -2.78
C LEU A 237 20.44 1.65 -1.64
N ILE A 238 20.37 2.51 -0.64
CA ILE A 238 19.34 2.50 0.39
C ILE A 238 18.38 3.68 0.21
N ILE A 239 17.12 3.39 -0.08
CA ILE A 239 16.03 4.38 -0.10
C ILE A 239 15.35 4.35 1.26
N ARG A 240 15.57 5.38 2.07
CA ARG A 240 15.21 5.43 3.50
C ARG A 240 13.72 5.59 3.79
N GLY A 241 12.93 6.04 2.80
CA GLY A 241 11.50 6.28 2.98
C GLY A 241 11.18 7.42 3.95
N LEU A 242 11.98 8.49 3.93
CA LEU A 242 11.89 9.69 4.77
C LEU A 242 11.47 10.91 3.93
N PRO A 243 10.20 11.03 3.52
CA PRO A 243 9.76 12.07 2.57
C PRO A 243 9.76 13.49 3.17
N LYS A 244 9.94 13.63 4.48
CA LYS A 244 10.00 14.93 5.16
C LYS A 244 11.41 15.50 5.22
N ASP A 245 12.40 14.64 5.09
CA ASP A 245 13.79 15.05 5.18
C ASP A 245 14.25 15.58 3.82
N SER A 246 15.28 16.42 3.83
CA SER A 246 15.88 16.88 2.58
C SER A 246 16.34 15.70 1.74
N LYS A 247 16.25 15.82 0.43
CA LYS A 247 16.84 14.85 -0.48
C LYS A 247 18.35 14.89 -0.28
N CYS A 248 18.86 13.99 0.54
CA CYS A 248 20.27 13.87 0.84
C CYS A 248 20.83 12.65 0.13
N VAL A 249 21.93 12.81 -0.58
CA VAL A 249 22.74 11.71 -1.08
C VAL A 249 23.95 11.63 -0.17
N GLU A 250 23.95 10.67 0.75
CA GLU A 250 25.10 10.32 1.57
C GLU A 250 25.76 9.10 0.93
N ASN A 251 27.08 9.01 1.05
CA ASN A 251 27.85 7.85 0.61
C ASN A 251 28.60 7.28 1.81
N LYS A 252 28.58 5.98 1.94
CA LYS A 252 29.41 5.24 2.88
C LYS A 252 29.91 3.98 2.20
N ASP A 253 31.20 3.95 1.89
CA ASP A 253 31.85 2.84 1.18
C ASP A 253 31.15 2.54 -0.16
N ASN A 254 30.59 1.36 -0.29
CA ASN A 254 29.85 0.88 -1.45
C ASN A 254 28.34 1.20 -1.45
N ILE A 255 27.86 1.98 -0.47
CA ILE A 255 26.44 2.27 -0.26
C ILE A 255 26.14 3.75 -0.45
N ASP A 256 25.25 4.07 -1.37
CA ASP A 256 24.61 5.38 -1.49
C ASP A 256 23.27 5.39 -0.74
N PHE A 257 22.93 6.54 -0.14
CA PHE A 257 21.69 6.71 0.63
C PHE A 257 20.84 7.80 0.03
N LEU A 258 19.54 7.56 -0.09
CA LEU A 258 18.52 8.55 -0.44
C LEU A 258 17.43 8.58 0.62
N ASN A 259 17.13 9.76 1.16
CA ASN A 259 16.01 9.90 2.09
C ASN A 259 14.68 9.62 1.40
N HIS A 260 14.51 10.12 0.18
CA HIS A 260 13.40 9.84 -0.72
C HIS A 260 13.80 10.10 -2.16
N CYS A 261 13.02 9.62 -3.11
CA CYS A 261 13.20 9.86 -4.53
C CYS A 261 11.83 10.03 -5.22
N SER A 262 11.85 10.63 -6.41
CA SER A 262 10.67 10.70 -7.29
C SER A 262 10.30 9.32 -7.82
N ASP A 263 9.08 9.18 -8.34
CA ASP A 263 8.64 7.92 -8.96
C ASP A 263 9.51 7.54 -10.16
N SER A 264 9.98 8.51 -10.96
CA SER A 264 10.87 8.24 -12.10
C SER A 264 12.25 7.76 -11.67
N GLU A 265 12.84 8.36 -10.62
CA GLU A 265 14.10 7.88 -10.05
C GLU A 265 13.94 6.49 -9.43
N PHE A 266 12.85 6.28 -8.67
CA PHE A 266 12.54 4.96 -8.10
C PHE A 266 12.41 3.91 -9.19
N PHE A 267 11.67 4.22 -10.26
CA PHE A 267 11.53 3.36 -11.42
C PHE A 267 12.89 3.01 -12.04
N HIS A 268 13.76 4.01 -12.24
CA HIS A 268 15.10 3.79 -12.76
C HIS A 268 15.92 2.85 -11.88
N TYR A 269 15.99 3.12 -10.56
CA TYR A 269 16.79 2.31 -9.65
C TYR A 269 16.31 0.86 -9.55
N ILE A 270 14.99 0.65 -9.45
CA ILE A 270 14.42 -0.69 -9.36
C ILE A 270 14.56 -1.46 -10.67
N SER A 271 14.32 -0.81 -11.82
CA SER A 271 14.43 -1.46 -13.13
C SER A 271 15.86 -1.96 -13.44
N ASN A 272 16.89 -1.28 -12.92
CA ASN A 272 18.29 -1.62 -13.15
C ASN A 272 18.90 -2.49 -12.03
N ALA A 273 18.21 -2.69 -10.91
CA ALA A 273 18.70 -3.53 -9.83
C ALA A 273 18.70 -5.02 -10.21
N LYS A 274 19.70 -5.76 -9.72
CA LYS A 274 19.75 -7.23 -9.77
C LYS A 274 18.96 -7.85 -8.61
N ILE A 275 19.08 -7.25 -7.43
CA ILE A 275 18.43 -7.70 -6.19
C ILE A 275 17.74 -6.51 -5.54
N ILE A 276 16.49 -6.69 -5.16
CA ILE A 276 15.73 -5.71 -4.39
C ILE A 276 15.45 -6.28 -3.01
N ILE A 277 15.56 -5.44 -1.99
CA ILE A 277 15.26 -5.80 -0.60
C ILE A 277 14.16 -4.85 -0.10
N CYS A 278 13.06 -5.38 0.40
CA CYS A 278 12.00 -4.54 0.96
C CYS A 278 11.19 -5.27 2.04
N ARG A 279 10.33 -4.53 2.74
CA ARG A 279 9.31 -5.12 3.62
C ARG A 279 8.23 -5.82 2.79
N SER A 280 7.63 -6.88 3.35
CA SER A 280 6.51 -7.61 2.73
C SER A 280 5.16 -6.90 2.91
N GLY A 281 5.14 -5.56 2.83
CA GLY A 281 3.92 -4.77 2.83
C GLY A 281 3.16 -4.92 1.51
N TYR A 282 1.84 -5.00 1.56
CA TYR A 282 1.01 -5.31 0.39
C TYR A 282 1.24 -4.36 -0.80
N SER A 283 1.32 -3.04 -0.53
CA SER A 283 1.59 -2.06 -1.61
C SER A 283 2.97 -2.22 -2.23
N SER A 284 4.00 -2.55 -1.42
CA SER A 284 5.34 -2.84 -1.94
C SER A 284 5.34 -4.10 -2.81
N ILE A 285 4.61 -5.14 -2.41
CA ILE A 285 4.44 -6.37 -3.20
C ILE A 285 3.83 -6.04 -4.56
N MET A 286 2.74 -5.25 -4.59
CA MET A 286 2.10 -4.85 -5.85
C MET A 286 3.04 -4.06 -6.75
N ASP A 287 3.82 -3.11 -6.19
CA ASP A 287 4.81 -2.37 -6.97
C ASP A 287 5.88 -3.33 -7.54
N MET A 288 6.43 -4.23 -6.74
CA MET A 288 7.48 -5.16 -7.18
C MET A 288 7.00 -6.16 -8.24
N LEU A 289 5.74 -6.57 -8.22
CA LEU A 289 5.16 -7.44 -9.25
C LEU A 289 5.17 -6.79 -10.64
N VAL A 290 5.00 -5.46 -10.73
CA VAL A 290 5.07 -4.73 -12.00
C VAL A 290 6.47 -4.79 -12.60
N PHE A 291 7.51 -4.71 -11.77
CA PHE A 291 8.89 -4.75 -12.21
C PHE A 291 9.38 -6.15 -12.59
N ASN A 292 8.72 -7.19 -12.11
CA ASN A 292 9.12 -8.60 -12.34
C ASN A 292 10.61 -8.85 -12.02
N LYS A 293 11.09 -8.31 -10.91
CA LYS A 293 12.48 -8.39 -10.44
C LYS A 293 12.64 -9.38 -9.30
N ASN A 294 13.87 -9.79 -9.07
CA ASN A 294 14.27 -10.62 -7.93
C ASN A 294 14.18 -9.81 -6.62
N VAL A 295 13.25 -10.17 -5.75
CA VAL A 295 12.93 -9.42 -4.54
C VAL A 295 13.08 -10.28 -3.29
N LYS A 296 13.87 -9.82 -2.34
CA LYS A 296 13.95 -10.40 -0.99
C LYS A 296 13.01 -9.62 -0.08
N ILE A 297 11.93 -10.28 0.34
CA ILE A 297 10.91 -9.69 1.20
C ILE A 297 11.15 -10.07 2.65
N ILE A 298 11.19 -9.07 3.54
CA ILE A 298 11.48 -9.24 4.96
C ILE A 298 10.29 -8.71 5.76
N PRO A 299 9.49 -9.58 6.41
CA PRO A 299 8.36 -9.12 7.21
C PRO A 299 8.83 -8.28 8.40
N THR A 300 8.04 -7.28 8.76
CA THR A 300 8.22 -6.58 10.04
C THR A 300 7.83 -7.52 11.16
N PRO A 301 8.75 -7.81 12.12
CA PRO A 301 8.45 -8.70 13.23
C PRO A 301 7.21 -8.25 14.01
N GLY A 302 6.27 -9.16 14.20
CA GLY A 302 5.02 -8.88 14.91
C GLY A 302 3.94 -8.18 14.11
N GLN A 303 4.09 -8.06 12.78
CA GLN A 303 3.03 -7.64 11.86
C GLN A 303 2.41 -8.85 11.15
N PRO A 304 1.24 -9.34 11.59
CA PRO A 304 0.65 -10.60 11.08
C PRO A 304 0.38 -10.61 9.58
N GLU A 305 -0.03 -9.47 9.01
CA GLU A 305 -0.24 -9.32 7.57
C GLU A 305 1.06 -9.57 6.80
N GLN A 306 2.14 -8.90 7.20
CA GLN A 306 3.43 -9.04 6.52
C GLN A 306 4.03 -10.43 6.68
N GLU A 307 3.94 -11.02 7.87
CA GLU A 307 4.39 -12.40 8.14
C GLU A 307 3.62 -13.41 7.27
N TYR A 308 2.32 -13.22 7.14
CA TYR A 308 1.48 -14.06 6.30
C TYR A 308 1.83 -13.92 4.80
N LEU A 309 1.94 -12.69 4.31
CA LEU A 309 2.28 -12.43 2.90
C LEU A 309 3.67 -12.95 2.54
N ALA A 310 4.66 -12.73 3.41
CA ALA A 310 6.00 -13.23 3.24
C ALA A 310 6.03 -14.77 3.10
N LYS A 311 5.33 -15.47 4.01
CA LYS A 311 5.20 -16.94 3.93
C LYS A 311 4.46 -17.41 2.68
N ARG A 312 3.40 -16.70 2.28
CA ARG A 312 2.56 -17.06 1.14
C ARG A 312 3.27 -16.92 -0.20
N LEU A 313 4.06 -15.84 -0.34
CA LEU A 313 4.73 -15.47 -1.59
C LEU A 313 6.16 -16.02 -1.68
N ASN A 314 6.65 -16.69 -0.64
CA ASN A 314 7.97 -17.31 -0.67
C ASN A 314 8.10 -18.29 -1.84
N ASN A 315 9.15 -18.13 -2.64
CA ASN A 315 9.41 -18.88 -3.87
C ASN A 315 8.32 -18.75 -4.95
N LYS A 316 7.60 -17.62 -4.97
CA LYS A 316 6.63 -17.29 -6.02
C LYS A 316 6.95 -15.90 -6.60
N TYR A 317 6.65 -15.71 -7.88
CA TYR A 317 6.74 -14.40 -8.56
C TYR A 317 8.07 -13.67 -8.32
N ASN A 318 9.18 -14.44 -8.28
CA ASN A 318 10.52 -13.94 -7.97
C ASN A 318 10.67 -13.31 -6.57
N PHE A 319 9.82 -13.70 -5.61
CA PHE A 319 9.97 -13.34 -4.21
C PHE A 319 10.64 -14.46 -3.39
N ILE A 320 11.60 -14.07 -2.55
CA ILE A 320 12.16 -14.92 -1.49
C ILE A 320 11.90 -14.25 -0.16
N SER A 321 11.31 -14.97 0.77
CA SER A 321 11.05 -14.50 2.12
C SER A 321 12.21 -14.84 3.04
N LEU A 322 12.72 -13.82 3.74
CA LEU A 322 13.77 -13.96 4.75
C LEU A 322 13.25 -13.40 6.08
N GLN A 323 13.64 -14.02 7.20
CA GLN A 323 13.34 -13.45 8.50
C GLN A 323 14.37 -12.37 8.85
N GLN A 324 13.94 -11.33 9.56
CA GLN A 324 14.83 -10.21 9.93
C GLN A 324 16.00 -10.68 10.82
N GLU A 325 15.74 -11.63 11.69
CA GLU A 325 16.74 -12.20 12.60
C GLU A 325 17.82 -13.01 11.88
N ASP A 326 17.47 -13.65 10.76
CA ASP A 326 18.37 -14.50 9.97
C ASP A 326 19.33 -13.69 9.08
N LEU A 327 19.04 -12.41 8.81
CA LEU A 327 19.82 -11.58 7.88
C LEU A 327 21.30 -11.48 8.23
N LYS A 328 21.65 -11.61 9.52
CA LYS A 328 23.05 -11.55 9.96
C LYS A 328 23.86 -12.76 9.52
N ASN A 329 23.22 -13.92 9.30
CA ASN A 329 23.87 -15.19 9.07
C ASN A 329 23.84 -15.66 7.61
N ILE A 330 23.23 -14.88 6.71
CA ILE A 330 23.04 -15.25 5.31
C ILE A 330 23.74 -14.27 4.37
N CYS A 331 24.29 -14.79 3.26
CA CYS A 331 24.79 -13.97 2.17
C CYS A 331 23.64 -13.68 1.19
N LEU A 332 23.28 -12.40 1.03
CA LEU A 332 22.15 -12.01 0.20
C LEU A 332 22.37 -12.37 -1.28
N SER A 333 23.60 -12.25 -1.77
CA SER A 333 23.92 -12.52 -3.17
C SER A 333 23.94 -14.00 -3.53
N GLN A 334 24.07 -14.89 -2.54
CA GLN A 334 24.15 -16.35 -2.75
C GLN A 334 22.79 -17.06 -2.72
N ILE A 335 21.72 -16.36 -2.36
CA ILE A 335 20.38 -16.94 -2.34
C ILE A 335 19.78 -16.87 -3.75
N ASP A 336 19.74 -18.02 -4.40
CA ASP A 336 19.19 -18.14 -5.75
C ASP A 336 17.66 -18.19 -5.77
N PHE A 337 17.09 -17.58 -6.79
CA PHE A 337 15.65 -17.60 -7.07
C PHE A 337 15.29 -18.86 -7.82
N GLN A 338 14.57 -19.77 -7.17
CA GLN A 338 14.24 -21.10 -7.69
C GLN A 338 13.19 -21.09 -8.81
N THR A 339 12.41 -20.02 -8.94
CA THR A 339 11.34 -19.93 -9.93
C THR A 339 11.34 -18.59 -10.65
N LYS A 340 11.25 -18.65 -11.99
CA LYS A 340 11.01 -17.49 -12.86
C LYS A 340 9.50 -17.37 -13.17
N GLN A 341 8.64 -17.48 -12.16
CA GLN A 341 7.21 -17.34 -12.36
C GLN A 341 6.84 -15.86 -12.35
N SER A 342 6.42 -15.33 -13.49
CA SER A 342 5.80 -14.00 -13.54
C SER A 342 4.36 -14.05 -13.03
N PHE A 343 3.95 -13.04 -12.29
CA PHE A 343 2.54 -12.82 -11.99
C PHE A 343 1.85 -12.35 -13.28
N GLU A 344 0.74 -13.00 -13.63
CA GLU A 344 -0.04 -12.60 -14.80
C GLU A 344 -0.72 -11.26 -14.50
N ASN A 345 -0.04 -10.19 -14.89
CA ASN A 345 -0.55 -8.84 -14.77
C ASN A 345 -1.08 -8.38 -16.13
N ASP A 346 -2.38 -8.51 -16.34
CA ASP A 346 -3.04 -7.88 -17.47
C ASP A 346 -3.12 -6.37 -17.21
N LYS A 347 -2.21 -5.63 -17.87
CA LYS A 347 -2.11 -4.17 -17.76
C LYS A 347 -3.42 -3.45 -18.12
N ASN A 348 -4.21 -4.04 -19.00
CA ASN A 348 -5.47 -3.47 -19.46
C ASN A 348 -6.64 -3.73 -18.51
N LYS A 349 -6.54 -4.76 -17.69
CA LYS A 349 -7.63 -5.21 -16.82
C LYS A 349 -8.16 -4.13 -15.87
N LEU A 350 -7.26 -3.34 -15.27
CA LEU A 350 -7.70 -2.22 -14.43
C LEU A 350 -8.43 -1.16 -15.25
N ASN A 351 -7.89 -0.78 -16.41
CA ASN A 351 -8.52 0.23 -17.28
C ASN A 351 -9.88 -0.23 -17.78
N GLU A 352 -9.99 -1.47 -18.26
CA GLU A 352 -11.26 -2.07 -18.67
C GLU A 352 -12.27 -2.12 -17.53
N PHE A 353 -11.80 -2.53 -16.34
CA PHE A 353 -12.61 -2.56 -15.14
C PHE A 353 -13.14 -1.17 -14.77
N LEU A 354 -12.28 -0.15 -14.76
CA LEU A 354 -12.66 1.23 -14.43
C LEU A 354 -13.62 1.81 -15.47
N ASN A 355 -13.44 1.52 -16.78
CA ASN A 355 -14.36 1.91 -17.84
C ASN A 355 -15.79 1.37 -17.63
N LEU A 356 -15.93 0.16 -17.08
CA LEU A 356 -17.23 -0.46 -16.83
C LEU A 356 -17.89 0.04 -15.55
N HIS A 357 -17.10 0.53 -14.59
CA HIS A 357 -17.59 0.81 -13.24
C HIS A 357 -17.56 2.28 -12.83
N LEU A 358 -16.87 3.15 -13.57
CA LEU A 358 -16.79 4.61 -13.35
C LEU A 358 -17.16 5.39 -14.61
#